data_a504d943f85796b4a307e089c47f4e1c
#
_entry.id   a504d943f85796b4a307e089c47f4e1c
#
_cell.length_a   1.000
_cell.length_b   1.000
_cell.length_c   1.000
_cell.angle_alpha   90.00
_cell.angle_beta   90.00
_cell.angle_gamma   90.00
#
_symmetry.space_group_name_H-M   'P 1'
#
loop_
_entity.id
_entity.type
_entity.pdbx_description
1 polymer ?
#
loop_
_entity_poly.entity_id
_entity_poly.type
_entity_poly.pdbx_seq_one_letter_code
_entity_poly.pdbx_strand_id
1 'polypeptide(L)'
;MIAIPPEHGMNTRLGAELALMAAFGDDDIRAGVRAAAAASWKTHRLDWLEQQHLAARTAELFDEGWRQFVEPDWSRRRAVLERDIMYRAGLLAAYGWKHAVESMKQRSVWVGDNAIRFSNQHWPDRIIDEGLIFVPRTTTGGWWTCERAPRYALVYCAYGPHAEPTAPDLDGTDALSTLLGPGRSRIARQLQTPATSTQLAHTLGQSLGTVSSHLAVLRDAGTIVGTRVGRSVTYRLSEQGHQLLQLLGECSH
;
A
#
# COMPACT_ATOMS: atom_id res chain seq x y z
N MET A 1 17.46 -4.33 -6.81
CA MET A 1 17.30 -3.45 -5.62
C MET A 1 17.48 -4.31 -4.40
N ILE A 2 18.39 -3.94 -3.50
CA ILE A 2 18.56 -4.66 -2.23
C ILE A 2 17.43 -4.18 -1.34
N ALA A 3 16.33 -4.91 -1.31
CA ALA A 3 15.24 -4.61 -0.42
C ALA A 3 15.41 -5.48 0.82
N ILE A 4 15.55 -4.86 1.97
CA ILE A 4 15.63 -5.54 3.25
C ILE A 4 14.20 -5.60 3.79
N PRO A 5 13.65 -6.80 4.06
CA PRO A 5 12.35 -6.91 4.71
C PRO A 5 12.42 -6.27 6.10
N PRO A 6 11.40 -5.52 6.54
CA PRO A 6 11.38 -4.91 7.85
C PRO A 6 11.43 -5.99 8.95
N GLU A 7 12.43 -5.95 9.81
CA GLU A 7 12.64 -6.97 10.86
C GLU A 7 11.66 -6.81 12.04
N HIS A 8 11.20 -5.57 12.28
CA HIS A 8 10.37 -5.24 13.44
C HIS A 8 8.90 -4.94 13.09
N GLY A 9 8.46 -5.28 11.88
CA GLY A 9 7.08 -5.07 11.44
C GLY A 9 6.63 -3.60 11.64
N MET A 10 5.51 -3.39 12.31
CA MET A 10 4.97 -2.05 12.58
C MET A 10 5.81 -1.20 13.55
N ASN A 11 6.75 -1.79 14.27
CA ASN A 11 7.66 -1.09 15.17
C ASN A 11 8.97 -0.66 14.49
N THR A 12 9.11 -0.90 13.19
CA THR A 12 10.26 -0.47 12.40
C THR A 12 10.42 1.05 12.48
N ARG A 13 11.65 1.48 12.72
CA ARG A 13 12.02 2.91 12.79
C ARG A 13 13.01 3.23 11.69
N LEU A 14 12.84 4.38 11.06
CA LEU A 14 13.72 4.84 9.98
C LEU A 14 15.20 4.75 10.35
N GLY A 15 15.59 5.26 11.52
CA GLY A 15 16.98 5.23 11.95
C GLY A 15 17.59 3.82 12.05
N ALA A 16 16.79 2.81 12.43
CA ALA A 16 17.24 1.42 12.45
C ALA A 16 17.46 0.88 11.02
N GLU A 17 16.55 1.16 10.11
CA GLU A 17 16.67 0.77 8.70
C GLU A 17 17.85 1.46 8.01
N LEU A 18 18.07 2.74 8.28
CA LEU A 18 19.22 3.48 7.74
C LEU A 18 20.54 2.93 8.29
N ALA A 19 20.59 2.55 9.57
CA ALA A 19 21.79 1.93 10.17
C ALA A 19 22.09 0.56 9.52
N LEU A 20 21.06 -0.27 9.29
CA LEU A 20 21.21 -1.53 8.56
C LEU A 20 21.71 -1.29 7.13
N MET A 21 21.18 -0.29 6.45
CA MET A 21 21.62 0.07 5.10
C MET A 21 23.07 0.53 5.07
N ALA A 22 23.48 1.38 6.01
CA ALA A 22 24.84 1.88 6.11
C ALA A 22 25.87 0.80 6.48
N ALA A 23 25.42 -0.30 7.08
CA ALA A 23 26.26 -1.43 7.46
C ALA A 23 26.63 -2.36 6.28
N PHE A 24 25.99 -2.20 5.11
CA PHE A 24 26.37 -2.97 3.92
C PHE A 24 27.75 -2.58 3.40
N GLY A 25 28.49 -3.57 2.91
CA GLY A 25 29.74 -3.31 2.20
C GLY A 25 29.51 -2.67 0.83
N ASP A 26 30.43 -1.82 0.40
CA ASP A 26 30.36 -1.21 -0.92
C ASP A 26 30.33 -2.27 -2.04
N ASP A 27 31.02 -3.39 -1.84
CA ASP A 27 31.05 -4.49 -2.82
C ASP A 27 29.70 -5.20 -2.93
N ASP A 28 28.96 -5.34 -1.84
CA ASP A 28 27.59 -5.89 -1.85
C ASP A 28 26.65 -4.96 -2.63
N ILE A 29 26.78 -3.66 -2.42
CA ILE A 29 26.01 -2.64 -3.17
C ILE A 29 26.35 -2.72 -4.67
N ARG A 30 27.63 -2.75 -5.01
CA ARG A 30 28.10 -2.87 -6.41
C ARG A 30 27.56 -4.13 -7.08
N ALA A 31 27.69 -5.26 -6.41
CA ALA A 31 27.17 -6.53 -6.92
C ALA A 31 25.67 -6.52 -7.13
N GLY A 32 24.90 -6.04 -6.14
CA GLY A 32 23.46 -5.95 -6.22
C GLY A 32 22.96 -5.02 -7.32
N VAL A 33 23.59 -3.84 -7.48
CA VAL A 33 23.21 -2.88 -8.53
C VAL A 33 23.57 -3.41 -9.92
N ARG A 34 24.76 -4.02 -10.10
CA ARG A 34 25.14 -4.62 -11.38
C ARG A 34 24.21 -5.77 -11.77
N ALA A 35 23.83 -6.63 -10.82
CA ALA A 35 22.87 -7.70 -11.06
C ALA A 35 21.49 -7.15 -11.46
N ALA A 36 21.00 -6.13 -10.77
CA ALA A 36 19.73 -5.48 -11.10
C ALA A 36 19.77 -4.79 -12.47
N ALA A 37 20.87 -4.13 -12.82
CA ALA A 37 21.05 -3.50 -14.12
C ALA A 37 21.11 -4.52 -15.27
N ALA A 38 21.78 -5.66 -15.06
CA ALA A 38 21.85 -6.75 -16.02
C ALA A 38 20.48 -7.40 -16.30
N ALA A 39 19.60 -7.46 -15.28
CA ALA A 39 18.24 -7.96 -15.42
C ALA A 39 17.25 -6.91 -15.97
N SER A 40 17.68 -5.66 -16.15
CA SER A 40 16.83 -4.57 -16.64
C SER A 40 16.77 -4.57 -18.17
N TRP A 41 15.60 -4.25 -18.72
CA TRP A 41 15.43 -3.99 -20.16
C TRP A 41 15.96 -2.62 -20.62
N LYS A 42 16.36 -1.75 -19.66
CA LYS A 42 16.96 -0.43 -19.92
C LYS A 42 18.46 -0.47 -19.72
N THR A 43 19.19 0.31 -20.50
CA THR A 43 20.62 0.57 -20.26
C THR A 43 20.79 1.56 -19.12
N HIS A 44 21.65 1.24 -18.16
CA HIS A 44 21.92 2.07 -17.00
C HIS A 44 23.38 2.54 -16.99
N ARG A 45 23.60 3.81 -16.63
CA ARG A 45 24.96 4.31 -16.36
C ARG A 45 25.36 3.87 -14.96
N LEU A 46 26.49 3.19 -14.86
CA LEU A 46 27.00 2.61 -13.61
C LEU A 46 28.32 3.21 -13.16
N ASP A 47 28.79 4.29 -13.81
CA ASP A 47 30.10 4.94 -13.51
C ASP A 47 30.20 5.40 -12.05
N TRP A 48 29.07 5.76 -11.45
CA TRP A 48 29.00 6.18 -10.05
C TRP A 48 29.27 5.06 -9.04
N LEU A 49 29.23 3.79 -9.45
CA LEU A 49 29.55 2.65 -8.58
C LEU A 49 31.03 2.57 -8.20
N GLU A 50 31.91 3.28 -8.90
CA GLU A 50 33.34 3.34 -8.58
C GLU A 50 33.63 4.26 -7.36
N GLN A 51 32.62 4.98 -6.87
CA GLN A 51 32.75 5.81 -5.66
C GLN A 51 32.88 4.94 -4.42
N GLN A 52 33.44 5.53 -3.36
CA GLN A 52 33.56 4.93 -2.03
C GLN A 52 32.38 5.33 -1.14
N HIS A 53 32.19 4.57 -0.06
CA HIS A 53 31.13 4.82 0.94
C HIS A 53 29.73 4.81 0.35
N LEU A 54 29.45 3.94 -0.62
CA LEU A 54 28.17 3.85 -1.31
C LEU A 54 27.00 3.57 -0.36
N ALA A 55 27.21 2.70 0.61
CA ALA A 55 26.17 2.36 1.59
C ALA A 55 25.80 3.56 2.48
N ALA A 56 26.79 4.23 3.04
CA ALA A 56 26.56 5.41 3.87
C ALA A 56 25.88 6.54 3.08
N ARG A 57 26.38 6.84 1.87
CA ARG A 57 25.77 7.86 0.99
C ARG A 57 24.35 7.50 0.58
N THR A 58 24.07 6.22 0.37
CA THR A 58 22.71 5.77 0.08
C THR A 58 21.81 5.99 1.29
N ALA A 59 22.25 5.66 2.50
CA ALA A 59 21.50 5.92 3.72
C ALA A 59 21.23 7.42 3.92
N GLU A 60 22.21 8.29 3.68
CA GLU A 60 22.06 9.75 3.74
C GLU A 60 21.00 10.26 2.73
N LEU A 61 21.02 9.76 1.49
CA LEU A 61 20.04 10.12 0.48
C LEU A 61 18.62 9.69 0.86
N PHE A 62 18.47 8.51 1.47
CA PHE A 62 17.16 8.05 1.95
C PHE A 62 16.67 8.87 3.14
N ASP A 63 17.54 9.25 4.07
CA ASP A 63 17.22 10.11 5.20
C ASP A 63 16.76 11.51 4.72
N GLU A 64 17.49 12.10 3.79
CA GLU A 64 17.12 13.39 3.20
C GLU A 64 15.81 13.29 2.43
N GLY A 65 15.64 12.25 1.60
CA GLY A 65 14.38 11.99 0.88
C GLY A 65 13.20 11.81 1.84
N TRP A 66 13.41 11.13 2.96
CA TRP A 66 12.39 11.02 4.00
C TRP A 66 11.98 12.39 4.53
N ARG A 67 12.94 13.19 4.99
CA ARG A 67 12.65 14.51 5.56
C ARG A 67 11.94 15.44 4.57
N GLN A 68 12.35 15.43 3.31
CA GLN A 68 11.81 16.34 2.30
C GLN A 68 10.44 15.89 1.77
N PHE A 69 10.22 14.59 1.53
CA PHE A 69 9.08 14.11 0.74
C PHE A 69 8.12 13.21 1.49
N VAL A 70 8.51 12.63 2.62
CA VAL A 70 7.68 11.64 3.32
C VAL A 70 7.23 12.15 4.67
N GLU A 71 8.14 12.68 5.48
CA GLU A 71 7.86 13.14 6.85
C GLU A 71 6.77 14.21 6.91
N PRO A 72 6.71 15.23 6.03
CA PRO A 72 5.67 16.24 6.07
C PRO A 72 4.23 15.70 5.95
N ASP A 73 4.07 14.59 5.23
CA ASP A 73 2.76 13.92 5.03
C ASP A 73 2.67 12.55 5.75
N TRP A 74 3.61 12.26 6.65
CA TRP A 74 3.73 10.93 7.26
C TRP A 74 2.49 10.52 8.05
N SER A 75 1.90 11.43 8.82
CA SER A 75 0.70 11.12 9.61
C SER A 75 -0.45 10.60 8.73
N ARG A 76 -0.66 11.20 7.58
CA ARG A 76 -1.66 10.78 6.60
C ARG A 76 -1.29 9.44 5.97
N ARG A 77 -0.04 9.29 5.50
CA ARG A 77 0.46 8.04 4.91
C ARG A 77 0.36 6.88 5.89
N ARG A 78 0.79 7.11 7.12
CA ARG A 78 0.73 6.14 8.20
C ARG A 78 -0.70 5.66 8.48
N ALA A 79 -1.69 6.56 8.54
CA ALA A 79 -3.09 6.20 8.75
C ALA A 79 -3.61 5.25 7.64
N VAL A 80 -3.21 5.48 6.38
CA VAL A 80 -3.55 4.60 5.25
C VAL A 80 -2.89 3.24 5.40
N LEU A 81 -1.59 3.21 5.69
CA LEU A 81 -0.82 1.97 5.84
C LEU A 81 -1.34 1.12 7.00
N GLU A 82 -1.54 1.70 8.18
CA GLU A 82 -2.05 1.01 9.35
C GLU A 82 -3.45 0.42 9.12
N ARG A 83 -4.32 1.18 8.45
CA ARG A 83 -5.66 0.70 8.09
C ARG A 83 -5.60 -0.53 7.18
N ASP A 84 -4.76 -0.49 6.15
CA ASP A 84 -4.60 -1.61 5.22
C ASP A 84 -3.99 -2.83 5.91
N ILE A 85 -2.98 -2.64 6.77
CA ILE A 85 -2.38 -3.71 7.55
C ILE A 85 -3.43 -4.41 8.42
N MET A 86 -4.24 -3.65 9.15
CA MET A 86 -5.30 -4.22 10.01
C MET A 86 -6.36 -4.96 9.20
N TYR A 87 -6.75 -4.42 8.06
CA TYR A 87 -7.70 -5.07 7.15
C TYR A 87 -7.16 -6.40 6.63
N ARG A 88 -5.92 -6.43 6.14
CA ARG A 88 -5.30 -7.66 5.60
C ARG A 88 -4.96 -8.67 6.67
N ALA A 89 -4.56 -8.24 7.85
CA ALA A 89 -4.40 -9.13 8.99
C ALA A 89 -5.73 -9.82 9.33
N GLY A 90 -6.85 -9.09 9.27
CA GLY A 90 -8.18 -9.66 9.43
C GLY A 90 -8.55 -10.67 8.34
N LEU A 91 -8.26 -10.37 7.07
CA LEU A 91 -8.47 -11.32 5.96
C LEU A 91 -7.62 -12.58 6.12
N LEU A 92 -6.35 -12.41 6.47
CA LEU A 92 -5.43 -13.53 6.68
C LEU A 92 -5.91 -14.43 7.81
N ALA A 93 -6.33 -13.85 8.93
CA ALA A 93 -6.84 -14.60 10.08
C ALA A 93 -8.16 -15.32 9.80
N ALA A 94 -9.06 -14.71 9.01
CA ALA A 94 -10.38 -15.27 8.73
C ALA A 94 -10.40 -16.25 7.55
N TYR A 95 -9.59 -16.01 6.52
CA TYR A 95 -9.69 -16.73 5.23
C TYR A 95 -8.37 -17.33 4.72
N GLY A 96 -7.27 -17.11 5.45
CA GLY A 96 -5.95 -17.64 5.09
C GLY A 96 -5.24 -16.88 3.96
N TRP A 97 -4.05 -17.36 3.62
CA TRP A 97 -3.12 -16.72 2.68
C TRP A 97 -3.66 -16.55 1.26
N LYS A 98 -4.29 -17.56 0.72
CA LYS A 98 -4.86 -17.54 -0.62
C LYS A 98 -5.78 -16.34 -0.81
N HIS A 99 -6.77 -16.21 0.06
CA HIS A 99 -7.74 -15.13 -0.01
C HIS A 99 -7.09 -13.76 0.22
N ALA A 100 -6.16 -13.64 1.17
CA ALA A 100 -5.45 -12.40 1.44
C ALA A 100 -4.64 -11.91 0.23
N VAL A 101 -3.97 -12.81 -0.51
CA VAL A 101 -3.21 -12.49 -1.72
C VAL A 101 -4.14 -12.16 -2.89
N GLU A 102 -5.16 -12.97 -3.14
CA GLU A 102 -6.09 -12.78 -4.25
C GLU A 102 -6.94 -11.51 -4.10
N SER A 103 -7.26 -11.11 -2.85
CA SER A 103 -7.98 -9.86 -2.57
C SER A 103 -7.21 -8.60 -2.97
N MET A 104 -5.89 -8.69 -3.19
CA MET A 104 -5.09 -7.55 -3.66
C MET A 104 -5.36 -7.19 -5.12
N LYS A 105 -6.13 -8.00 -5.87
CA LYS A 105 -6.47 -7.82 -7.29
C LYS A 105 -5.25 -7.53 -8.18
N GLN A 106 -4.11 -8.06 -7.77
CA GLN A 106 -2.84 -7.87 -8.48
C GLN A 106 -2.55 -9.10 -9.35
N ARG A 107 -1.54 -8.98 -10.20
CA ARG A 107 -1.17 -10.04 -11.15
C ARG A 107 -0.47 -11.24 -10.49
N SER A 108 -0.75 -11.51 -9.22
CA SER A 108 -0.30 -12.71 -8.52
C SER A 108 -1.44 -13.68 -8.34
N VAL A 109 -1.13 -14.93 -8.52
CA VAL A 109 -2.06 -16.02 -8.35
C VAL A 109 -1.48 -16.97 -7.31
N TRP A 110 -2.32 -17.40 -6.39
CA TRP A 110 -1.97 -18.46 -5.47
C TRP A 110 -1.93 -19.81 -6.23
N VAL A 111 -0.86 -20.57 -6.03
CA VAL A 111 -0.66 -21.86 -6.71
C VAL A 111 -0.48 -22.96 -5.68
N GLY A 112 -1.27 -24.01 -5.79
CA GLY A 112 -1.25 -25.11 -4.81
C GLY A 112 -1.57 -24.63 -3.40
N ASP A 113 -0.88 -25.17 -2.42
CA ASP A 113 -1.14 -24.91 -1.00
C ASP A 113 -0.23 -23.82 -0.41
N ASN A 114 0.92 -23.55 -1.02
CA ASN A 114 1.97 -22.72 -0.41
C ASN A 114 2.84 -21.93 -1.41
N ALA A 115 2.36 -21.68 -2.62
CA ALA A 115 3.16 -20.95 -3.61
C ALA A 115 2.40 -19.77 -4.22
N ILE A 116 3.16 -18.76 -4.68
CA ILE A 116 2.69 -17.61 -5.43
C ILE A 116 3.36 -17.55 -6.79
N ARG A 117 2.54 -17.40 -7.84
CA ARG A 117 2.96 -17.12 -9.20
C ARG A 117 2.73 -15.66 -9.54
N PHE A 118 3.75 -15.02 -10.09
CA PHE A 118 3.67 -13.66 -10.62
C PHE A 118 3.44 -13.72 -12.12
N SER A 119 2.27 -13.32 -12.60
CA SER A 119 1.77 -13.56 -13.95
C SER A 119 2.60 -12.97 -15.11
N ASN A 120 3.54 -12.08 -14.81
CA ASN A 120 4.36 -11.41 -15.84
C ASN A 120 5.84 -11.80 -15.81
N GLN A 121 6.21 -12.78 -15.04
CA GLN A 121 7.61 -13.19 -14.89
C GLN A 121 7.75 -14.65 -15.31
N HIS A 122 8.73 -14.93 -16.17
CA HIS A 122 9.16 -16.28 -16.50
C HIS A 122 9.99 -16.94 -15.38
N TRP A 123 9.74 -16.53 -14.14
CA TRP A 123 10.41 -17.06 -12.96
C TRP A 123 9.59 -18.19 -12.34
N PRO A 124 10.23 -19.16 -11.69
CA PRO A 124 9.52 -20.22 -11.00
C PRO A 124 8.60 -19.68 -9.91
N ASP A 125 7.57 -20.44 -9.59
CA ASP A 125 6.67 -20.11 -8.48
C ASP A 125 7.46 -19.97 -7.17
N ARG A 126 7.06 -19.02 -6.32
CA ARG A 126 7.72 -18.75 -5.04
C ARG A 126 7.04 -19.57 -3.95
N ILE A 127 7.76 -20.55 -3.43
CA ILE A 127 7.30 -21.36 -2.29
C ILE A 127 7.47 -20.53 -1.02
N ILE A 128 6.41 -20.39 -0.22
CA ILE A 128 6.35 -19.54 0.97
C ILE A 128 6.17 -20.36 2.26
N ASP A 129 6.93 -21.45 2.41
CA ASP A 129 6.84 -22.33 3.57
C ASP A 129 7.11 -21.64 4.90
N GLU A 130 8.01 -20.63 4.90
CA GLU A 130 8.37 -19.86 6.09
C GLU A 130 7.59 -18.55 6.24
N GLY A 131 6.61 -18.33 5.37
CA GLY A 131 5.74 -17.17 5.42
C GLY A 131 6.09 -16.08 4.43
N LEU A 132 5.19 -15.10 4.35
CA LEU A 132 5.26 -13.95 3.45
C LEU A 132 5.03 -12.68 4.26
N ILE A 133 5.89 -11.69 4.08
CA ILE A 133 5.74 -10.37 4.71
C ILE A 133 5.00 -9.45 3.75
N PHE A 134 3.88 -8.90 4.19
CA PHE A 134 3.16 -7.87 3.45
C PHE A 134 3.72 -6.49 3.78
N VAL A 135 4.21 -5.77 2.75
CA VAL A 135 4.78 -4.43 2.89
C VAL A 135 3.91 -3.44 2.11
N PRO A 136 2.95 -2.79 2.75
CA PRO A 136 2.13 -1.79 2.10
C PRO A 136 2.91 -0.51 1.84
N ARG A 137 2.61 0.15 0.71
CA ARG A 137 3.13 1.47 0.35
C ARG A 137 2.01 2.39 -0.08
N THR A 138 2.24 3.69 0.01
CA THR A 138 1.27 4.73 -0.39
C THR A 138 1.47 5.24 -1.82
N THR A 139 2.53 4.83 -2.49
CA THR A 139 2.79 5.24 -3.88
C THR A 139 2.09 4.32 -4.86
N THR A 140 1.62 4.87 -5.96
CA THR A 140 1.08 4.12 -7.10
C THR A 140 2.19 3.43 -7.89
N GLY A 141 1.82 2.52 -8.79
CA GLY A 141 2.73 1.80 -9.66
C GLY A 141 2.89 0.32 -9.32
N GLY A 142 3.73 -0.38 -10.08
CA GLY A 142 3.93 -1.82 -9.96
C GLY A 142 4.30 -2.27 -8.55
N TRP A 143 3.97 -3.47 -8.24
CA TRP A 143 4.36 -4.14 -7.02
C TRP A 143 5.54 -5.09 -7.31
N TRP A 144 6.28 -5.42 -6.29
CA TRP A 144 7.50 -6.19 -6.41
C TRP A 144 7.72 -7.04 -5.16
N THR A 145 8.47 -8.10 -5.32
CA THR A 145 8.92 -8.93 -4.22
C THR A 145 10.33 -8.59 -3.83
N CYS A 146 10.60 -8.60 -2.54
CA CYS A 146 11.95 -8.64 -2.01
C CYS A 146 12.27 -10.10 -1.76
N GLU A 147 13.18 -10.64 -2.56
CA GLU A 147 13.53 -12.05 -2.47
C GLU A 147 14.81 -12.21 -1.66
N ARG A 148 14.66 -12.51 -0.39
CA ARG A 148 15.76 -12.98 0.44
C ARG A 148 15.27 -14.22 1.18
N ALA A 149 15.73 -15.39 0.75
CA ALA A 149 15.42 -16.62 1.44
C ALA A 149 15.84 -16.51 2.92
N PRO A 150 15.09 -17.08 3.87
CA PRO A 150 13.89 -17.88 3.67
C PRO A 150 12.58 -17.07 3.63
N ARG A 151 12.62 -15.76 3.77
CA ARG A 151 11.44 -14.89 3.85
C ARG A 151 11.29 -14.06 2.58
N TYR A 152 10.09 -14.01 2.06
CA TYR A 152 9.73 -13.15 0.95
C TYR A 152 8.89 -11.97 1.43
N ALA A 153 9.12 -10.80 0.86
CA ALA A 153 8.30 -9.63 1.11
C ALA A 153 7.54 -9.24 -0.16
N LEU A 154 6.24 -9.09 -0.03
CA LEU A 154 5.35 -8.59 -1.07
C LEU A 154 5.08 -7.12 -0.84
N VAL A 155 5.69 -6.27 -1.66
CA VAL A 155 5.47 -4.81 -1.62
C VAL A 155 4.31 -4.47 -2.53
N TYR A 156 3.27 -3.86 -1.99
CA TYR A 156 2.03 -3.56 -2.72
C TYR A 156 1.47 -2.19 -2.37
N CYS A 157 0.56 -1.68 -3.18
CA CYS A 157 -0.10 -0.41 -2.94
C CYS A 157 -1.27 -0.57 -1.96
N ALA A 158 -1.25 0.14 -0.83
CA ALA A 158 -2.28 0.10 0.20
C ALA A 158 -3.63 0.67 -0.25
N TYR A 159 -3.63 1.49 -1.30
CA TYR A 159 -4.86 2.07 -1.83
C TYR A 159 -5.68 1.12 -2.70
N GLY A 160 -5.10 -0.03 -3.10
CA GLY A 160 -5.67 -0.90 -4.13
C GLY A 160 -5.56 -0.30 -5.54
N PRO A 161 -5.98 -1.03 -6.59
CA PRO A 161 -5.81 -0.59 -7.98
C PRO A 161 -6.64 0.65 -8.37
N HIS A 162 -7.63 1.03 -7.56
CA HIS A 162 -8.54 2.16 -7.83
C HIS A 162 -8.40 3.32 -6.83
N ALA A 163 -7.46 3.23 -5.90
CA ALA A 163 -7.22 4.27 -4.93
C ALA A 163 -5.96 5.04 -5.28
N GLU A 164 -5.86 5.57 -6.48
CA GLU A 164 -5.02 6.73 -6.68
C GLU A 164 -5.51 7.83 -5.73
N PRO A 165 -4.62 8.54 -5.02
CA PRO A 165 -4.95 9.88 -4.62
C PRO A 165 -5.01 10.64 -5.96
N THR A 166 -6.15 10.63 -6.59
CA THR A 166 -6.43 11.52 -7.68
C THR A 166 -6.05 12.90 -7.17
N ALA A 167 -5.01 13.50 -7.75
CA ALA A 167 -4.96 14.96 -7.81
C ALA A 167 -6.40 15.39 -8.11
N PRO A 168 -6.93 16.43 -7.50
CA PRO A 168 -8.30 16.80 -7.71
C PRO A 168 -8.54 16.79 -9.22
N ASP A 169 -9.30 15.82 -9.71
CA ASP A 169 -9.83 15.83 -11.06
C ASP A 169 -10.69 17.07 -11.12
N LEU A 170 -10.11 18.16 -11.59
CA LEU A 170 -10.80 19.43 -11.75
C LEU A 170 -11.75 19.39 -12.94
N ASP A 171 -11.74 18.32 -13.77
CA ASP A 171 -12.45 18.29 -15.05
C ASP A 171 -13.26 17.01 -15.36
N GLY A 172 -13.43 16.08 -14.44
CA GLY A 172 -14.29 14.91 -14.65
C GLY A 172 -15.57 14.97 -13.81
N THR A 173 -16.71 15.17 -14.43
CA THR A 173 -18.05 14.93 -13.83
C THR A 173 -18.20 13.44 -13.54
N ASP A 174 -17.57 12.99 -12.49
CA ASP A 174 -17.70 11.66 -11.94
C ASP A 174 -19.15 11.44 -11.47
N ALA A 175 -19.84 10.45 -12.05
CA ALA A 175 -21.23 10.15 -11.78
C ALA A 175 -21.51 9.97 -10.28
N LEU A 176 -20.60 9.32 -9.55
CA LEU A 176 -20.69 9.17 -8.10
C LEU A 176 -20.59 10.51 -7.37
N SER A 177 -19.70 11.39 -7.81
CA SER A 177 -19.54 12.73 -7.23
C SER A 177 -20.73 13.63 -7.55
N THR A 178 -21.31 13.49 -8.74
CA THR A 178 -22.53 14.19 -9.14
C THR A 178 -23.71 13.77 -8.28
N LEU A 179 -23.85 12.46 -8.00
CA LEU A 179 -24.96 11.93 -7.21
C LEU A 179 -24.81 12.23 -5.72
N LEU A 180 -23.65 11.96 -5.14
CA LEU A 180 -23.43 12.05 -3.70
C LEU A 180 -22.85 13.40 -3.25
N GLY A 181 -22.30 14.16 -4.16
CA GLY A 181 -21.45 15.31 -3.87
C GLY A 181 -19.99 14.89 -3.56
N PRO A 182 -19.01 15.82 -3.76
CA PRO A 182 -17.58 15.49 -3.74
C PRO A 182 -17.06 14.96 -2.40
N GLY A 183 -17.60 15.44 -1.28
CA GLY A 183 -17.20 14.98 0.05
C GLY A 183 -17.62 13.53 0.32
N ARG A 184 -18.88 13.19 0.04
CA ARG A 184 -19.44 11.86 0.28
C ARG A 184 -18.90 10.81 -0.69
N SER A 185 -18.68 11.19 -1.96
CA SER A 185 -18.09 10.29 -2.96
C SER A 185 -16.67 9.87 -2.57
N ARG A 186 -15.84 10.81 -2.09
CA ARG A 186 -14.49 10.48 -1.57
C ARG A 186 -14.54 9.54 -0.36
N ILE A 187 -15.44 9.80 0.58
CA ILE A 187 -15.62 8.92 1.76
C ILE A 187 -16.11 7.53 1.31
N ALA A 188 -17.09 7.43 0.43
CA ALA A 188 -17.59 6.16 -0.07
C ALA A 188 -16.47 5.33 -0.75
N ARG A 189 -15.65 5.96 -1.58
CA ARG A 189 -14.48 5.28 -2.19
C ARG A 189 -13.47 4.82 -1.15
N GLN A 190 -13.20 5.62 -0.13
CA GLN A 190 -12.30 5.23 0.95
C GLN A 190 -12.84 4.06 1.77
N LEU A 191 -14.15 3.89 1.85
CA LEU A 191 -14.82 2.83 2.61
C LEU A 191 -14.92 1.48 1.88
N GLN A 192 -14.31 1.34 0.70
CA GLN A 192 -14.00 0.02 0.11
C GLN A 192 -13.09 -0.80 1.05
N THR A 193 -12.29 -0.13 1.87
CA THR A 193 -11.58 -0.71 3.01
C THR A 193 -12.15 -0.13 4.30
N PRO A 194 -12.49 -0.94 5.30
CA PRO A 194 -13.05 -0.45 6.56
C PRO A 194 -12.18 0.62 7.21
N ALA A 195 -12.79 1.67 7.76
CA ALA A 195 -12.08 2.79 8.39
C ALA A 195 -12.88 3.42 9.52
N THR A 196 -12.17 4.01 10.50
CA THR A 196 -12.79 4.86 11.52
C THR A 196 -12.95 6.30 11.01
N SER A 197 -13.82 7.09 11.65
CA SER A 197 -13.98 8.51 11.33
C SER A 197 -12.66 9.29 11.44
N THR A 198 -11.83 8.97 12.43
CA THR A 198 -10.52 9.59 12.63
C THR A 198 -9.55 9.25 11.50
N GLN A 199 -9.50 8.00 11.07
CA GLN A 199 -8.68 7.59 9.94
C GLN A 199 -9.10 8.28 8.64
N LEU A 200 -10.41 8.37 8.39
CA LEU A 200 -10.95 9.08 7.23
C LEU A 200 -10.62 10.57 7.27
N ALA A 201 -10.73 11.21 8.43
CA ALA A 201 -10.38 12.61 8.60
C ALA A 201 -8.92 12.88 8.24
N HIS A 202 -7.99 12.05 8.75
CA HIS A 202 -6.57 12.13 8.41
C HIS A 202 -6.29 11.83 6.93
N THR A 203 -6.88 10.76 6.39
CA THR A 203 -6.66 10.37 4.98
C THR A 203 -7.14 11.43 4.00
N LEU A 204 -8.29 12.06 4.29
CA LEU A 204 -8.93 13.03 3.39
C LEU A 204 -8.52 14.48 3.68
N GLY A 205 -7.72 14.73 4.72
CA GLY A 205 -7.34 16.08 5.14
C GLY A 205 -8.54 16.94 5.56
N GLN A 206 -9.58 16.31 6.16
CA GLN A 206 -10.81 16.98 6.58
C GLN A 206 -10.96 16.98 8.10
N SER A 207 -11.79 17.90 8.61
CA SER A 207 -12.12 17.90 10.03
C SER A 207 -12.94 16.65 10.42
N LEU A 208 -12.75 16.16 11.63
CA LEU A 208 -13.53 15.03 12.16
C LEU A 208 -15.04 15.32 12.14
N GLY A 209 -15.44 16.56 12.40
CA GLY A 209 -16.85 16.99 12.35
C GLY A 209 -17.44 16.87 10.94
N THR A 210 -16.69 17.33 9.93
CA THR A 210 -17.10 17.23 8.53
C THR A 210 -17.29 15.76 8.10
N VAL A 211 -16.29 14.93 8.42
CA VAL A 211 -16.34 13.49 8.11
C VAL A 211 -17.49 12.81 8.83
N SER A 212 -17.72 13.13 10.12
CA SER A 212 -18.82 12.56 10.91
C SER A 212 -20.19 12.92 10.31
N SER A 213 -20.37 14.16 9.87
CA SER A 213 -21.60 14.60 9.19
C SER A 213 -21.86 13.83 7.89
N HIS A 214 -20.83 13.63 7.07
CA HIS A 214 -20.93 12.85 5.85
C HIS A 214 -21.23 11.36 6.11
N LEU A 215 -20.57 10.78 7.12
CA LEU A 215 -20.82 9.39 7.53
C LEU A 215 -22.26 9.19 8.02
N ALA A 216 -22.82 10.16 8.74
CA ALA A 216 -24.21 10.09 9.19
C ALA A 216 -25.14 9.99 7.97
N VAL A 217 -25.00 10.88 6.99
CA VAL A 217 -25.82 10.86 5.76
C VAL A 217 -25.67 9.55 4.98
N LEU A 218 -24.44 9.07 4.79
CA LEU A 218 -24.19 7.81 4.07
C LEU A 218 -24.78 6.60 4.79
N ARG A 219 -24.73 6.59 6.12
CA ARG A 219 -25.33 5.53 6.95
C ARG A 219 -26.85 5.59 6.89
N ASP A 220 -27.44 6.77 7.02
CA ASP A 220 -28.88 6.96 6.95
C ASP A 220 -29.45 6.60 5.56
N ALA A 221 -28.64 6.81 4.51
CA ALA A 221 -28.92 6.32 3.15
C ALA A 221 -28.69 4.80 2.96
N GLY A 222 -28.25 4.08 3.98
CA GLY A 222 -28.00 2.64 3.92
C GLY A 222 -26.77 2.23 3.08
N THR A 223 -25.96 3.19 2.60
CA THR A 223 -24.79 2.90 1.74
C THR A 223 -23.58 2.43 2.55
N ILE A 224 -23.54 2.71 3.85
CA ILE A 224 -22.49 2.25 4.76
C ILE A 224 -23.09 1.67 6.04
N VAL A 225 -22.31 0.83 6.70
CA VAL A 225 -22.60 0.29 8.03
C VAL A 225 -21.46 0.60 8.98
N GLY A 226 -21.81 0.91 10.23
CA GLY A 226 -20.84 1.13 11.31
C GLY A 226 -20.90 -0.03 12.30
N THR A 227 -19.74 -0.60 12.62
CA THR A 227 -19.59 -1.65 13.63
C THR A 227 -18.72 -1.13 14.76
N ARG A 228 -19.19 -1.27 16.01
CA ARG A 228 -18.42 -0.87 17.18
C ARG A 228 -17.35 -1.91 17.48
N VAL A 229 -16.10 -1.46 17.50
CA VAL A 229 -14.94 -2.28 17.86
C VAL A 229 -14.24 -1.59 19.04
N GLY A 230 -14.46 -2.11 20.23
CA GLY A 230 -13.94 -1.49 21.47
C GLY A 230 -14.50 -0.08 21.70
N ARG A 231 -13.60 0.91 21.72
CA ARG A 231 -13.94 2.34 21.91
C ARG A 231 -14.23 3.08 20.60
N SER A 232 -14.01 2.45 19.45
CA SER A 232 -14.13 3.07 18.14
C SER A 232 -15.27 2.47 17.34
N VAL A 233 -15.79 3.24 16.37
CA VAL A 233 -16.71 2.75 15.35
C VAL A 233 -15.94 2.63 14.04
N THR A 234 -15.95 1.45 13.45
CA THR A 234 -15.39 1.17 12.13
C THR A 234 -16.53 1.16 11.12
N TYR A 235 -16.40 1.94 10.07
CA TYR A 235 -17.35 2.04 8.97
C TYR A 235 -16.86 1.24 7.77
N ARG A 236 -17.80 0.64 7.03
CA ARG A 236 -17.55 -0.04 5.75
C ARG A 236 -18.73 0.14 4.82
N LEU A 237 -18.55 -0.11 3.54
CA LEU A 237 -19.67 -0.14 2.60
C LEU A 237 -20.65 -1.26 2.98
N SER A 238 -21.93 -1.01 2.79
CA SER A 238 -22.97 -2.03 2.76
C SER A 238 -22.97 -2.73 1.40
N GLU A 239 -23.79 -3.76 1.24
CA GLU A 239 -24.01 -4.40 -0.07
C GLU A 239 -24.50 -3.38 -1.12
N GLN A 240 -25.48 -2.54 -0.74
CA GLN A 240 -25.99 -1.46 -1.59
C GLN A 240 -24.90 -0.43 -1.93
N GLY A 241 -24.02 -0.11 -0.97
CA GLY A 241 -22.88 0.77 -1.19
C GLY A 241 -21.87 0.21 -2.19
N HIS A 242 -21.57 -1.07 -2.14
CA HIS A 242 -20.71 -1.73 -3.13
C HIS A 242 -21.34 -1.71 -4.53
N GLN A 243 -22.63 -2.06 -4.63
CA GLN A 243 -23.36 -2.02 -5.91
C GLN A 243 -23.40 -0.61 -6.49
N LEU A 244 -23.63 0.41 -5.67
CA LEU A 244 -23.62 1.81 -6.10
C LEU A 244 -22.25 2.22 -6.67
N LEU A 245 -21.16 1.86 -5.99
CA LEU A 245 -19.82 2.14 -6.46
C LEU A 245 -19.49 1.41 -7.77
N GLN A 246 -19.92 0.16 -7.93
CA GLN A 246 -19.75 -0.57 -9.17
C GLN A 246 -20.49 0.09 -10.33
N LEU A 247 -21.78 0.39 -10.16
CA LEU A 247 -22.61 0.97 -11.20
C LEU A 247 -22.12 2.35 -11.66
N LEU A 248 -21.63 3.17 -10.74
CA LEU A 248 -21.23 4.55 -11.04
C LEU A 248 -19.72 4.71 -11.25
N GLY A 249 -18.92 3.73 -10.87
CA GLY A 249 -17.47 3.71 -11.09
C GLY A 249 -17.04 3.13 -12.45
N GLU A 250 -17.90 2.34 -13.09
CA GLU A 250 -17.66 1.76 -14.43
C GLU A 250 -18.00 2.71 -15.59
N CYS A 251 -18.63 3.86 -15.30
CA CYS A 251 -18.98 4.85 -16.33
C CYS A 251 -17.87 5.84 -16.68
N SER A 252 -16.66 5.68 -16.16
CA SER A 252 -15.51 6.51 -16.52
C SER A 252 -14.61 5.72 -17.50
N HIS A 253 -14.95 5.83 -18.78
CA HIS A 253 -14.06 5.48 -19.90
C HIS A 253 -13.27 6.70 -20.32
#